data_4e85cc5cf4624fa7c3ee1efede439a28
#
_entry.id   4e85cc5cf4624fa7c3ee1efede439a28
#
_cell.length_a   1.000
_cell.length_b   1.000
_cell.length_c   1.000
_cell.angle_alpha   90.00
_cell.angle_beta   90.00
_cell.angle_gamma   90.00
#
_symmetry.space_group_name_H-M   'P 1'
#
loop_
_entity.id
_entity.type
_entity.pdbx_description
1 polymer ?
#
loop_
_entity_poly.entity_id
_entity_poly.type
_entity_poly.pdbx_seq_one_letter_code
_entity_poly.pdbx_strand_id
1 'polypeptide(L)'
;MAIDHHSLYLTRAAAAEPSGVVRRMLRELSAQDWLVFAFLVTLTAIALRCEPSLDQRVSAIRMGSLLTFLVVTLFLVRGGILRHGFWAPLMYRFALYGTVQLSYFFLARLLPLVNPKTLDVQLYQLDLTLFGFEPALAMDAIVTPFTTEWFSFFYFGYFFVLAIHVIPMLLFSRSARLLGEFCLGMLTVFCVGHVVYMIVPGYGPYRALADHFSNPLPHGMWRDMVMATVASGGSQMDIFPSLHTAAPTFLALFSFRHRDKLPFRASWPVTAFCAVNI
;
A
#
# COMPACT_ATOMS: atom_id res chain seq x y z
N MET A 1 33.96 7.18 -9.95
CA MET A 1 32.83 7.95 -10.49
C MET A 1 31.85 8.13 -9.36
N ALA A 2 31.86 9.30 -8.70
CA ALA A 2 30.99 9.59 -7.57
C ALA A 2 29.55 9.73 -8.09
N ILE A 3 28.68 8.80 -7.71
CA ILE A 3 27.28 8.84 -8.07
C ILE A 3 26.63 9.92 -7.21
N ASP A 4 26.13 10.94 -7.87
CA ASP A 4 25.46 12.09 -7.27
C ASP A 4 24.16 11.62 -6.56
N HIS A 5 24.25 11.44 -5.25
CA HIS A 5 23.15 10.99 -4.39
C HIS A 5 22.02 12.01 -4.25
N HIS A 6 22.13 13.17 -4.88
CA HIS A 6 21.21 14.30 -4.69
C HIS A 6 20.01 14.31 -5.63
N SER A 7 20.03 13.55 -6.73
CA SER A 7 19.08 13.76 -7.84
C SER A 7 17.63 13.33 -7.62
N LEU A 8 17.35 12.47 -6.63
CA LEU A 8 15.97 12.04 -6.34
C LEU A 8 15.41 12.60 -5.02
N TYR A 9 16.28 13.02 -4.12
CA TYR A 9 15.87 13.42 -2.77
C TYR A 9 16.22 14.85 -2.41
N LEU A 10 17.25 15.37 -3.01
CA LEU A 10 17.74 16.71 -2.75
C LEU A 10 18.08 17.37 -4.09
N THR A 11 17.76 18.62 -4.19
CA THR A 11 18.06 19.50 -5.32
C THR A 11 19.49 19.33 -5.79
N ARG A 12 19.71 19.17 -7.09
CA ARG A 12 20.98 19.57 -7.70
C ARG A 12 21.34 20.95 -7.18
N ALA A 13 22.54 21.12 -6.67
CA ALA A 13 23.06 22.44 -6.35
C ALA A 13 23.18 23.24 -7.66
N ALA A 14 22.06 23.74 -8.15
CA ALA A 14 22.04 24.74 -9.18
C ALA A 14 22.53 26.05 -8.54
N ALA A 15 23.44 26.74 -9.21
CA ALA A 15 23.89 28.04 -8.86
C ALA A 15 22.71 28.93 -8.42
N ALA A 16 22.88 29.58 -7.28
CA ALA A 16 21.86 30.27 -6.55
C ALA A 16 21.30 31.45 -7.37
N GLU A 17 20.25 31.22 -8.13
CA GLU A 17 19.29 32.29 -8.34
C GLU A 17 18.36 32.33 -7.13
N PRO A 18 18.00 33.53 -6.60
CA PRO A 18 17.08 33.69 -5.50
C PRO A 18 15.64 33.36 -5.95
N SER A 19 15.39 32.11 -6.34
CA SER A 19 14.05 31.62 -6.53
C SER A 19 13.47 31.34 -5.14
N GLY A 20 12.32 31.92 -4.82
CA GLY A 20 11.67 31.70 -3.53
C GLY A 20 11.49 30.21 -3.24
N VAL A 21 11.46 29.83 -1.96
CA VAL A 21 11.37 28.43 -1.48
C VAL A 21 10.26 27.64 -2.18
N VAL A 22 9.10 28.26 -2.40
CA VAL A 22 7.96 27.63 -3.09
C VAL A 22 8.29 27.28 -4.55
N ARG A 23 8.94 28.22 -5.30
CA ARG A 23 9.32 27.96 -6.67
C ARG A 23 10.34 26.84 -6.79
N ARG A 24 11.26 26.76 -5.84
CA ARG A 24 12.21 25.66 -5.73
C ARG A 24 11.48 24.35 -5.46
N MET A 25 10.61 24.30 -4.44
CA MET A 25 9.80 23.12 -4.13
C MET A 25 9.09 22.58 -5.38
N LEU A 26 8.35 23.43 -6.09
CA LEU A 26 7.59 23.02 -7.26
C LEU A 26 8.46 22.47 -8.41
N ARG A 27 9.68 22.99 -8.58
CA ARG A 27 10.64 22.50 -9.59
C ARG A 27 11.25 21.14 -9.25
N GLU A 28 11.34 20.83 -7.98
CA GLU A 28 12.00 19.64 -7.47
C GLU A 28 11.05 18.49 -7.16
N LEU A 29 9.72 18.71 -7.31
CA LEU A 29 8.73 17.64 -7.14
C LEU A 29 8.94 16.53 -8.18
N SER A 30 8.99 15.30 -7.70
CA SER A 30 9.08 14.07 -8.51
C SER A 30 7.69 13.45 -8.74
N ALA A 31 7.61 12.45 -9.61
CA ALA A 31 6.36 11.76 -9.91
C ALA A 31 5.70 11.15 -8.67
N GLN A 32 6.48 10.58 -7.77
CA GLN A 32 5.95 10.01 -6.52
C GLN A 32 5.41 11.09 -5.56
N ASP A 33 5.98 12.30 -5.55
CA ASP A 33 5.49 13.40 -4.74
C ASP A 33 4.08 13.81 -5.20
N TRP A 34 3.91 13.95 -6.52
CA TRP A 34 2.61 14.26 -7.12
C TRP A 34 1.59 13.15 -6.93
N LEU A 35 2.01 11.89 -7.06
CA LEU A 35 1.14 10.72 -6.84
C LEU A 35 0.56 10.73 -5.43
N VAL A 36 1.41 10.82 -4.40
CA VAL A 36 0.96 10.77 -3.00
C VAL A 36 0.18 12.04 -2.63
N PHE A 37 0.59 13.20 -3.15
CA PHE A 37 -0.14 14.44 -2.96
C PHE A 37 -1.56 14.36 -3.55
N ALA A 38 -1.69 13.97 -4.81
CA ALA A 38 -3.00 13.81 -5.47
C ALA A 38 -3.87 12.78 -4.75
N PHE A 39 -3.29 11.65 -4.32
CA PHE A 39 -3.97 10.62 -3.55
C PHE A 39 -4.52 11.18 -2.24
N LEU A 40 -3.71 11.84 -1.41
CA LEU A 40 -4.17 12.39 -0.12
C LEU A 40 -5.16 13.54 -0.29
N VAL A 41 -5.02 14.38 -1.34
CA VAL A 41 -6.02 15.39 -1.69
C VAL A 41 -7.35 14.72 -2.02
N THR A 42 -7.33 13.65 -2.81
CA THR A 42 -8.53 12.88 -3.16
C THR A 42 -9.20 12.30 -1.92
N LEU A 43 -8.46 11.63 -1.04
CA LEU A 43 -9.01 11.08 0.21
C LEU A 43 -9.60 12.16 1.12
N THR A 44 -8.90 13.29 1.25
CA THR A 44 -9.36 14.42 2.06
C THR A 44 -10.63 15.02 1.47
N ALA A 45 -10.67 15.23 0.15
CA ALA A 45 -11.85 15.77 -0.54
C ALA A 45 -13.05 14.83 -0.43
N ILE A 46 -12.86 13.52 -0.53
CA ILE A 46 -13.92 12.51 -0.33
C ILE A 46 -14.43 12.59 1.11
N ALA A 47 -13.54 12.58 2.11
CA ALA A 47 -13.93 12.66 3.51
C ALA A 47 -14.73 13.93 3.84
N LEU A 48 -14.39 15.07 3.22
CA LEU A 48 -15.10 16.33 3.39
C LEU A 48 -16.49 16.35 2.73
N ARG A 49 -16.72 15.51 1.71
CA ARG A 49 -18.00 15.41 0.98
C ARG A 49 -18.98 14.41 1.57
N CYS A 50 -18.53 13.54 2.47
CA CYS A 50 -19.44 12.62 3.17
C CYS A 50 -20.44 13.39 4.04
N GLU A 51 -21.57 12.75 4.36
CA GLU A 51 -22.58 13.34 5.22
C GLU A 51 -22.02 13.69 6.61
N PRO A 52 -22.41 14.85 7.17
CA PRO A 52 -21.90 15.32 8.44
C PRO A 52 -22.16 14.33 9.58
N SER A 53 -21.12 13.80 10.16
CA SER A 53 -21.16 12.88 11.30
C SER A 53 -19.86 13.00 12.11
N LEU A 54 -19.80 12.36 13.28
CA LEU A 54 -18.56 12.29 14.04
C LEU A 54 -17.47 11.56 13.25
N ASP A 55 -17.81 10.43 12.62
CA ASP A 55 -16.86 9.65 11.82
C ASP A 55 -16.40 10.41 10.58
N GLN A 56 -17.24 11.18 9.94
CA GLN A 56 -16.89 12.09 8.86
C GLN A 56 -15.84 13.11 9.32
N ARG A 57 -16.09 13.81 10.44
CA ARG A 57 -15.17 14.81 10.99
C ARG A 57 -13.82 14.19 11.34
N VAL A 58 -13.82 13.04 12.02
CA VAL A 58 -12.59 12.32 12.38
C VAL A 58 -11.84 11.90 11.13
N SER A 59 -12.50 11.37 10.11
CA SER A 59 -11.89 10.97 8.84
C SER A 59 -11.29 12.17 8.11
N ALA A 60 -12.02 13.29 8.01
CA ALA A 60 -11.53 14.51 7.37
C ALA A 60 -10.29 15.09 8.09
N ILE A 61 -10.31 15.12 9.42
CA ILE A 61 -9.15 15.57 10.23
C ILE A 61 -7.94 14.64 10.00
N ARG A 62 -8.14 13.33 10.04
CA ARG A 62 -7.06 12.35 9.85
C ARG A 62 -6.45 12.44 8.46
N MET A 63 -7.25 12.46 7.40
CA MET A 63 -6.75 12.58 6.02
C MET A 63 -6.10 13.94 5.79
N GLY A 64 -6.70 15.02 6.27
CA GLY A 64 -6.14 16.37 6.23
C GLY A 64 -4.81 16.50 6.99
N SER A 65 -4.65 15.82 8.12
CA SER A 65 -3.38 15.82 8.87
C SER A 65 -2.26 15.09 8.12
N LEU A 66 -2.57 13.97 7.45
CA LEU A 66 -1.60 13.28 6.58
C LEU A 66 -1.18 14.15 5.39
N LEU A 67 -2.14 14.80 4.74
CA LEU A 67 -1.88 15.74 3.66
C LEU A 67 -1.01 16.92 4.14
N THR A 68 -1.34 17.50 5.28
CA THR A 68 -0.56 18.60 5.87
C THR A 68 0.86 18.16 6.19
N PHE A 69 1.03 16.98 6.81
CA PHE A 69 2.35 16.42 7.10
C PHE A 69 3.18 16.20 5.84
N LEU A 70 2.58 15.65 4.77
CA LEU A 70 3.24 15.51 3.47
C LEU A 70 3.68 16.86 2.91
N VAL A 71 2.75 17.84 2.84
CA VAL A 71 3.02 19.18 2.27
C VAL A 71 4.12 19.89 3.03
N VAL A 72 4.07 19.88 4.37
CA VAL A 72 5.13 20.48 5.22
C VAL A 72 6.47 19.80 4.96
N THR A 73 6.50 18.47 4.87
CA THR A 73 7.73 17.73 4.58
C THR A 73 8.29 18.06 3.19
N LEU A 74 7.44 18.11 2.17
CA LEU A 74 7.85 18.50 0.82
C LEU A 74 8.38 19.95 0.80
N PHE A 75 7.73 20.86 1.52
CA PHE A 75 8.18 22.24 1.65
C PHE A 75 9.57 22.33 2.31
N LEU A 76 9.79 21.60 3.41
CA LEU A 76 11.05 21.59 4.12
C LEU A 76 12.19 20.96 3.30
N VAL A 77 11.92 19.81 2.66
CA VAL A 77 12.95 19.04 1.96
C VAL A 77 13.14 19.53 0.53
N ARG A 78 12.08 19.58 -0.29
CA ARG A 78 12.14 20.04 -1.69
C ARG A 78 12.35 21.55 -1.81
N GLY A 79 11.82 22.31 -0.86
CA GLY A 79 12.10 23.75 -0.74
C GLY A 79 13.56 24.06 -0.35
N GLY A 80 14.30 23.05 0.10
CA GLY A 80 15.72 23.14 0.43
C GLY A 80 16.00 23.86 1.76
N ILE A 81 15.05 23.87 2.68
CA ILE A 81 15.23 24.35 4.05
C ILE A 81 16.05 23.33 4.84
N LEU A 82 15.63 22.05 4.77
CA LEU A 82 16.37 20.91 5.30
C LEU A 82 17.24 20.31 4.19
N ARG A 83 18.51 20.73 4.09
CA ARG A 83 19.40 20.36 2.98
C ARG A 83 20.45 19.33 3.34
N HIS A 84 20.86 19.23 4.58
CA HIS A 84 22.05 18.49 4.98
C HIS A 84 21.72 17.44 6.03
N GLY A 85 22.36 16.27 5.91
CA GLY A 85 22.37 15.22 6.90
C GLY A 85 21.44 14.04 6.59
N PHE A 86 21.48 13.09 7.47
CA PHE A 86 20.73 11.83 7.43
C PHE A 86 19.19 12.01 7.52
N TRP A 87 18.75 13.04 8.26
CA TRP A 87 17.34 13.20 8.61
C TRP A 87 16.43 13.66 7.46
N ALA A 88 16.91 14.52 6.57
CA ALA A 88 16.09 15.03 5.47
C ALA A 88 15.62 13.94 4.50
N PRO A 89 16.51 13.06 3.98
CA PRO A 89 16.08 11.94 3.15
C PRO A 89 15.17 10.97 3.90
N LEU A 90 15.44 10.70 5.16
CA LEU A 90 14.65 9.79 5.98
C LEU A 90 13.23 10.34 6.20
N MET A 91 13.12 11.60 6.61
CA MET A 91 11.84 12.27 6.80
C MET A 91 11.00 12.29 5.51
N TYR A 92 11.64 12.59 4.37
CA TYR A 92 10.98 12.54 3.06
C TYR A 92 10.43 11.13 2.74
N ARG A 93 11.23 10.10 2.92
CA ARG A 93 10.83 8.70 2.68
C ARG A 93 9.68 8.29 3.59
N PHE A 94 9.77 8.64 4.88
CA PHE A 94 8.70 8.40 5.84
C PHE A 94 7.43 9.19 5.52
N ALA A 95 7.53 10.40 5.03
CA ALA A 95 6.37 11.17 4.65
C ALA A 95 5.62 10.53 3.48
N LEU A 96 6.34 10.05 2.44
CA LEU A 96 5.70 9.39 1.32
C LEU A 96 5.09 8.03 1.71
N TYR A 97 5.89 7.15 2.30
CA TYR A 97 5.43 5.80 2.64
C TYR A 97 4.48 5.80 3.82
N GLY A 98 4.85 6.50 4.88
CA GLY A 98 4.08 6.50 6.13
C GLY A 98 2.69 7.08 5.96
N THR A 99 2.53 8.15 5.18
CA THR A 99 1.19 8.73 4.95
C THR A 99 0.28 7.79 4.17
N VAL A 100 0.80 7.07 3.18
CA VAL A 100 0.03 6.08 2.42
C VAL A 100 -0.33 4.88 3.31
N GLN A 101 0.61 4.36 4.12
CA GLN A 101 0.32 3.23 5.01
C GLN A 101 -0.64 3.62 6.15
N LEU A 102 -0.45 4.80 6.75
CA LEU A 102 -1.36 5.29 7.79
C LEU A 102 -2.77 5.58 7.25
N SER A 103 -2.89 6.02 6.00
CA SER A 103 -4.20 6.23 5.39
C SER A 103 -5.02 4.95 5.35
N TYR A 104 -4.40 3.78 5.15
CA TYR A 104 -5.08 2.49 5.18
C TYR A 104 -5.85 2.27 6.49
N PHE A 105 -5.20 2.47 7.64
CA PHE A 105 -5.86 2.32 8.93
C PHE A 105 -7.00 3.32 9.14
N PHE A 106 -6.94 4.46 8.46
CA PHE A 106 -8.00 5.48 8.55
C PHE A 106 -9.16 5.19 7.60
N LEU A 107 -8.96 4.34 6.57
CA LEU A 107 -10.04 3.89 5.68
C LEU A 107 -11.13 3.12 6.42
N ALA A 108 -10.82 2.47 7.54
CA ALA A 108 -11.79 1.74 8.36
C ALA A 108 -13.07 2.54 8.67
N ARG A 109 -12.93 3.85 8.94
CA ARG A 109 -14.05 4.74 9.19
C ARG A 109 -14.57 5.41 7.92
N LEU A 110 -13.72 5.59 6.93
CA LEU A 110 -14.07 6.31 5.70
C LEU A 110 -14.88 5.45 4.73
N LEU A 111 -14.50 4.18 4.54
CA LEU A 111 -15.15 3.28 3.57
C LEU A 111 -16.68 3.17 3.78
N PRO A 112 -17.20 2.90 5.00
CA PRO A 112 -18.63 2.83 5.21
C PRO A 112 -19.38 4.15 4.97
N LEU A 113 -18.68 5.30 5.10
CA LEU A 113 -19.27 6.62 4.85
C LEU A 113 -19.34 6.92 3.34
N VAL A 114 -18.35 6.47 2.59
CA VAL A 114 -18.30 6.70 1.13
C VAL A 114 -19.29 5.81 0.40
N ASN A 115 -19.33 4.54 0.78
CA ASN A 115 -20.22 3.57 0.14
C ASN A 115 -20.70 2.56 1.19
N PRO A 116 -21.89 2.75 1.74
CA PRO A 116 -22.45 1.86 2.75
C PRO A 116 -22.92 0.51 2.21
N LYS A 117 -23.04 0.38 0.87
CA LYS A 117 -23.46 -0.85 0.21
C LYS A 117 -22.23 -1.55 -0.37
N THR A 118 -22.08 -2.81 -0.03
CA THR A 118 -21.02 -3.66 -0.60
C THR A 118 -21.40 -4.18 -1.98
N LEU A 119 -20.40 -4.51 -2.78
CA LEU A 119 -20.54 -5.07 -4.12
C LEU A 119 -20.23 -6.57 -4.15
N ASP A 120 -20.42 -7.28 -3.03
CA ASP A 120 -20.12 -8.71 -2.93
C ASP A 120 -20.91 -9.56 -3.94
N VAL A 121 -22.19 -9.20 -4.18
CA VAL A 121 -23.03 -9.91 -5.18
C VAL A 121 -22.48 -9.71 -6.59
N GLN A 122 -22.06 -8.51 -6.93
CA GLN A 122 -21.48 -8.21 -8.25
C GLN A 122 -20.13 -8.91 -8.43
N LEU A 123 -19.31 -8.95 -7.38
CA LEU A 123 -18.04 -9.68 -7.40
C LEU A 123 -18.28 -11.19 -7.57
N TYR A 124 -19.23 -11.77 -6.85
CA TYR A 124 -19.64 -13.16 -7.02
C TYR A 124 -20.09 -13.47 -8.46
N GLN A 125 -20.92 -12.60 -9.06
CA GLN A 125 -21.35 -12.76 -10.45
C GLN A 125 -20.18 -12.63 -11.44
N LEU A 126 -19.22 -11.77 -11.12
CA LEU A 126 -17.99 -11.64 -11.92
C LEU A 126 -17.18 -12.95 -11.88
N ASP A 127 -17.01 -13.54 -10.70
CA ASP A 127 -16.29 -14.81 -10.55
C ASP A 127 -16.98 -15.94 -11.32
N LEU A 128 -18.30 -16.05 -11.22
CA LEU A 128 -19.07 -17.02 -12.03
C LEU A 128 -18.92 -16.79 -13.54
N THR A 129 -18.81 -15.53 -13.97
CA THR A 129 -18.64 -15.19 -15.39
C THR A 129 -17.24 -15.54 -15.89
N LEU A 130 -16.21 -15.28 -15.06
CA LEU A 130 -14.81 -15.49 -15.44
C LEU A 130 -14.38 -16.96 -15.34
N PHE A 131 -14.80 -17.65 -14.29
CA PHE A 131 -14.31 -19.00 -13.96
C PHE A 131 -15.37 -20.09 -14.19
N GLY A 132 -16.65 -19.73 -14.30
CA GLY A 132 -17.77 -20.69 -14.33
C GLY A 132 -18.15 -21.25 -12.95
N PHE A 133 -17.44 -20.87 -11.91
CA PHE A 133 -17.66 -21.28 -10.52
C PHE A 133 -17.09 -20.21 -9.56
N GLU A 134 -17.45 -20.28 -8.28
CA GLU A 134 -16.86 -19.42 -7.24
C GLU A 134 -15.56 -20.06 -6.70
N PRO A 135 -14.39 -19.46 -6.95
CA PRO A 135 -13.10 -20.04 -6.57
C PRO A 135 -12.96 -20.30 -5.06
N ALA A 136 -13.48 -19.39 -4.22
CA ALA A 136 -13.37 -19.56 -2.77
C ALA A 136 -14.20 -20.76 -2.28
N LEU A 137 -15.39 -21.00 -2.84
CA LEU A 137 -16.19 -22.18 -2.53
C LEU A 137 -15.55 -23.47 -3.08
N ALA A 138 -14.90 -23.42 -4.24
CA ALA A 138 -14.16 -24.57 -4.75
C ALA A 138 -12.98 -24.95 -3.84
N MET A 139 -12.34 -23.97 -3.18
CA MET A 139 -11.27 -24.22 -2.22
C MET A 139 -11.76 -24.86 -0.92
N ASP A 140 -13.06 -24.81 -0.61
CA ASP A 140 -13.65 -25.44 0.58
C ASP A 140 -13.37 -26.96 0.62
N ALA A 141 -13.34 -27.61 -0.52
CA ALA A 141 -13.08 -29.05 -0.65
C ALA A 141 -11.67 -29.49 -0.17
N ILE A 142 -10.71 -28.58 -0.13
CA ILE A 142 -9.32 -28.87 0.28
C ILE A 142 -8.98 -28.32 1.67
N VAL A 143 -9.97 -27.85 2.43
CA VAL A 143 -9.79 -27.36 3.79
C VAL A 143 -9.35 -28.50 4.72
N THR A 144 -8.16 -28.38 5.26
CA THR A 144 -7.56 -29.26 6.28
C THR A 144 -6.76 -28.42 7.25
N PRO A 145 -6.36 -28.93 8.43
CA PRO A 145 -5.43 -28.20 9.30
C PRO A 145 -4.13 -27.79 8.62
N PHE A 146 -3.59 -28.66 7.77
CA PHE A 146 -2.36 -28.38 7.04
C PHE A 146 -2.55 -27.27 5.99
N THR A 147 -3.54 -27.36 5.12
CA THR A 147 -3.77 -26.36 4.07
C THR A 147 -4.16 -25.01 4.66
N THR A 148 -4.95 -24.99 5.73
CA THR A 148 -5.31 -23.75 6.44
C THR A 148 -4.07 -23.07 7.00
N GLU A 149 -3.19 -23.78 7.70
CA GLU A 149 -1.95 -23.23 8.23
C GLU A 149 -0.96 -22.83 7.14
N TRP A 150 -0.88 -23.62 6.04
CA TRP A 150 -0.03 -23.30 4.89
C TRP A 150 -0.40 -21.95 4.27
N PHE A 151 -1.64 -21.76 3.87
CA PHE A 151 -2.05 -20.49 3.26
C PHE A 151 -2.05 -19.33 4.26
N SER A 152 -2.40 -19.58 5.51
CA SER A 152 -2.32 -18.56 6.56
C SER A 152 -0.89 -18.11 6.83
N PHE A 153 0.10 -19.01 6.78
CA PHE A 153 1.51 -18.67 6.89
C PHE A 153 1.95 -17.68 5.78
N PHE A 154 1.60 -17.96 4.52
CA PHE A 154 1.95 -17.05 3.43
C PHE A 154 1.16 -15.74 3.50
N TYR A 155 -0.12 -15.80 3.83
CA TYR A 155 -0.95 -14.60 3.98
C TYR A 155 -0.40 -13.67 5.07
N PHE A 156 -0.05 -14.20 6.23
CA PHE A 156 0.62 -13.44 7.28
C PHE A 156 2.05 -13.04 6.87
N GLY A 157 2.73 -13.91 6.14
CA GLY A 157 4.05 -13.72 5.58
C GLY A 157 4.18 -12.50 4.66
N TYR A 158 3.07 -12.01 4.12
CA TYR A 158 2.99 -10.76 3.35
C TYR A 158 3.72 -9.60 4.04
N PHE A 159 3.52 -9.41 5.33
CA PHE A 159 4.15 -8.33 6.08
C PHE A 159 5.67 -8.46 6.13
N PHE A 160 6.19 -9.68 6.23
CA PHE A 160 7.62 -9.94 6.17
C PHE A 160 8.18 -9.73 4.77
N VAL A 161 7.47 -10.18 3.73
CA VAL A 161 7.86 -9.96 2.33
C VAL A 161 7.96 -8.46 2.04
N LEU A 162 6.98 -7.66 2.50
CA LEU A 162 7.06 -6.21 2.41
C LEU A 162 8.26 -5.66 3.18
N ALA A 163 8.42 -6.03 4.45
CA ALA A 163 9.43 -5.48 5.33
C ALA A 163 10.85 -5.72 4.80
N ILE A 164 11.17 -6.93 4.34
CA ILE A 164 12.51 -7.28 3.82
C ILE A 164 12.85 -6.58 2.49
N HIS A 165 11.87 -6.07 1.75
CA HIS A 165 12.12 -5.28 0.55
C HIS A 165 12.05 -3.78 0.83
N VAL A 166 11.01 -3.31 1.52
CA VAL A 166 10.78 -1.88 1.74
C VAL A 166 11.82 -1.29 2.68
N ILE A 167 12.09 -1.95 3.82
CA ILE A 167 13.03 -1.40 4.82
C ILE A 167 14.45 -1.22 4.24
N PRO A 168 15.08 -2.24 3.62
CA PRO A 168 16.40 -2.05 3.02
C PRO A 168 16.41 -1.03 1.89
N MET A 169 15.35 -0.98 1.07
CA MET A 169 15.26 0.00 -0.01
C MET A 169 15.18 1.42 0.54
N LEU A 170 14.37 1.66 1.56
CA LEU A 170 14.22 2.98 2.15
C LEU A 170 15.44 3.42 2.97
N LEU A 171 16.12 2.51 3.68
CA LEU A 171 17.21 2.88 4.57
C LEU A 171 18.59 2.82 3.89
N PHE A 172 18.83 1.83 3.04
CA PHE A 172 20.18 1.50 2.57
C PHE A 172 20.40 1.68 1.06
N SER A 173 19.32 1.88 0.27
CA SER A 173 19.51 2.09 -1.17
C SER A 173 20.31 3.35 -1.46
N ARG A 174 21.41 3.16 -2.19
CA ARG A 174 22.30 4.24 -2.65
C ARG A 174 22.02 4.64 -4.11
N SER A 175 21.25 3.84 -4.84
CA SER A 175 20.87 4.15 -6.22
C SER A 175 19.58 4.94 -6.24
N ALA A 176 19.69 6.21 -6.57
CA ALA A 176 18.58 7.12 -6.70
C ALA A 176 17.53 6.62 -7.70
N ARG A 177 17.99 6.09 -8.85
CA ARG A 177 17.11 5.53 -9.87
C ARG A 177 16.35 4.30 -9.39
N LEU A 178 17.06 3.33 -8.81
CA LEU A 178 16.47 2.08 -8.31
C LEU A 178 15.41 2.37 -7.23
N LEU A 179 15.74 3.26 -6.31
CA LEU A 179 14.82 3.66 -5.24
C LEU A 179 13.61 4.41 -5.79
N GLY A 180 13.79 5.27 -6.80
CA GLY A 180 12.68 5.98 -7.45
C GLY A 180 11.73 5.04 -8.19
N GLU A 181 12.27 4.08 -8.97
CA GLU A 181 11.48 3.05 -9.64
C GLU A 181 10.69 2.20 -8.62
N PHE A 182 11.36 1.79 -7.53
CA PHE A 182 10.74 1.03 -6.44
C PHE A 182 9.64 1.83 -5.74
N CYS A 183 9.95 3.05 -5.29
CA CYS A 183 9.00 3.89 -4.57
C CYS A 183 7.78 4.22 -5.43
N LEU A 184 7.98 4.67 -6.67
CA LEU A 184 6.87 5.00 -7.56
C LEU A 184 5.96 3.80 -7.80
N GLY A 185 6.53 2.62 -8.12
CA GLY A 185 5.74 1.42 -8.37
C GLY A 185 4.97 0.96 -7.14
N MET A 186 5.63 0.85 -5.99
CA MET A 186 4.98 0.40 -4.75
C MET A 186 3.91 1.38 -4.28
N LEU A 187 4.19 2.69 -4.29
CA LEU A 187 3.20 3.70 -3.93
C LEU A 187 2.01 3.72 -4.89
N THR A 188 2.24 3.46 -6.21
CA THR A 188 1.15 3.33 -7.17
C THR A 188 0.24 2.15 -6.80
N VAL A 189 0.81 0.98 -6.49
CA VAL A 189 0.03 -0.20 -6.07
C VAL A 189 -0.86 0.12 -4.88
N PHE A 190 -0.32 0.74 -3.83
CA PHE A 190 -1.09 1.08 -2.65
C PHE A 190 -2.11 2.21 -2.90
N CYS A 191 -1.72 3.30 -3.54
CA CYS A 191 -2.62 4.43 -3.78
C CYS A 191 -3.81 4.02 -4.66
N VAL A 192 -3.54 3.26 -5.74
CA VAL A 192 -4.62 2.74 -6.62
C VAL A 192 -5.50 1.76 -5.86
N GLY A 193 -4.92 0.81 -5.12
CA GLY A 193 -5.68 -0.15 -4.32
C GLY A 193 -6.62 0.53 -3.32
N HIS A 194 -6.12 1.49 -2.56
CA HIS A 194 -6.93 2.22 -1.58
C HIS A 194 -8.06 3.05 -2.23
N VAL A 195 -7.83 3.61 -3.42
CA VAL A 195 -8.92 4.30 -4.16
C VAL A 195 -9.95 3.30 -4.66
N VAL A 196 -9.52 2.15 -5.16
CA VAL A 196 -10.45 1.11 -5.64
C VAL A 196 -11.28 0.52 -4.51
N TYR A 197 -10.76 0.39 -3.29
CA TYR A 197 -11.57 0.00 -2.12
C TYR A 197 -12.80 0.89 -1.90
N MET A 198 -12.71 2.19 -2.21
CA MET A 198 -13.84 3.11 -2.10
C MET A 198 -14.85 2.95 -3.24
N ILE A 199 -14.40 2.46 -4.40
CA ILE A 199 -15.23 2.26 -5.59
C ILE A 199 -15.89 0.88 -5.55
N VAL A 200 -15.16 -0.13 -5.06
CA VAL A 200 -15.59 -1.54 -5.03
C VAL A 200 -15.45 -2.08 -3.60
N PRO A 201 -16.26 -1.59 -2.65
CA PRO A 201 -16.25 -2.12 -1.30
C PRO A 201 -16.90 -3.49 -1.24
N GLY A 202 -16.31 -4.40 -0.46
CA GLY A 202 -16.84 -5.74 -0.25
C GLY A 202 -16.24 -6.43 0.97
N TYR A 203 -16.98 -7.36 1.55
CA TYR A 203 -16.53 -8.18 2.68
C TYR A 203 -15.79 -9.44 2.23
N GLY A 204 -15.99 -9.83 0.98
CA GLY A 204 -15.42 -11.03 0.40
C GLY A 204 -16.17 -12.33 0.75
N PRO A 205 -15.82 -13.43 0.07
CA PRO A 205 -16.54 -14.69 0.14
C PRO A 205 -16.68 -15.24 1.56
N TYR A 206 -15.64 -15.13 2.39
CA TYR A 206 -15.64 -15.68 3.75
C TYR A 206 -16.77 -15.14 4.65
N ARG A 207 -17.29 -13.95 4.34
CA ARG A 207 -18.39 -13.31 5.06
C ARG A 207 -19.67 -13.24 4.22
N ALA A 208 -19.54 -12.87 2.95
CA ALA A 208 -20.69 -12.71 2.05
C ALA A 208 -21.34 -14.07 1.69
N LEU A 209 -20.54 -15.14 1.68
CA LEU A 209 -20.97 -16.50 1.34
C LEU A 209 -20.78 -17.48 2.53
N ALA A 210 -20.76 -16.97 3.76
CA ALA A 210 -20.46 -17.78 4.96
C ALA A 210 -21.31 -19.04 5.07
N ASP A 211 -22.61 -18.96 4.72
CA ASP A 211 -23.55 -20.07 4.79
C ASP A 211 -23.36 -21.13 3.68
N HIS A 212 -22.50 -20.86 2.70
CA HIS A 212 -22.23 -21.78 1.58
C HIS A 212 -20.99 -22.65 1.82
N PHE A 213 -20.17 -22.31 2.81
CA PHE A 213 -19.02 -23.13 3.18
C PHE A 213 -19.44 -24.31 4.06
N SER A 214 -18.98 -25.51 3.70
CA SER A 214 -19.28 -26.74 4.43
C SER A 214 -18.22 -27.06 5.48
N ASN A 215 -16.98 -26.61 5.26
CA ASN A 215 -15.83 -26.93 6.10
C ASN A 215 -15.35 -25.69 6.86
N PRO A 216 -15.55 -25.62 8.20
CA PRO A 216 -15.01 -24.52 8.97
C PRO A 216 -13.48 -24.55 8.95
N LEU A 217 -12.86 -23.38 8.79
CA LEU A 217 -11.42 -23.27 8.81
C LEU A 217 -10.87 -23.66 10.21
N PRO A 218 -10.02 -24.70 10.30
CA PRO A 218 -9.44 -25.13 11.56
C PRO A 218 -8.63 -24.03 12.25
N HIS A 219 -8.61 -24.05 13.59
CA HIS A 219 -7.71 -23.22 14.37
C HIS A 219 -6.26 -23.66 14.20
N GLY A 220 -5.33 -22.70 14.29
CA GLY A 220 -3.91 -22.95 14.23
C GLY A 220 -3.13 -21.65 14.43
N MET A 221 -1.83 -21.75 14.65
CA MET A 221 -0.99 -20.60 14.99
C MET A 221 -1.07 -19.48 13.95
N TRP A 222 -0.85 -19.81 12.68
CA TRP A 222 -0.84 -18.81 11.62
C TRP A 222 -2.25 -18.31 11.32
N ARG A 223 -3.25 -19.20 11.36
CA ARG A 223 -4.64 -18.83 11.18
C ARG A 223 -5.10 -17.83 12.24
N ASP A 224 -4.76 -18.07 13.50
CA ASP A 224 -5.14 -17.19 14.60
C ASP A 224 -4.42 -15.84 14.51
N MET A 225 -3.15 -15.80 14.05
CA MET A 225 -2.43 -14.56 13.78
C MET A 225 -3.07 -13.76 12.63
N VAL A 226 -3.50 -14.41 11.56
CA VAL A 226 -4.25 -13.77 10.47
C VAL A 226 -5.54 -13.16 11.01
N MET A 227 -6.32 -13.91 11.80
CA MET A 227 -7.58 -13.42 12.35
C MET A 227 -7.40 -12.24 13.30
N ALA A 228 -6.38 -12.28 14.15
CA ALA A 228 -6.03 -11.16 15.03
C ALA A 228 -5.66 -9.90 14.21
N THR A 229 -4.92 -10.08 13.10
CA THR A 229 -4.55 -8.99 12.20
C THR A 229 -5.78 -8.41 11.49
N VAL A 230 -6.66 -9.26 10.96
CA VAL A 230 -7.91 -8.84 10.30
C VAL A 230 -8.82 -8.10 11.28
N ALA A 231 -8.95 -8.60 12.53
CA ALA A 231 -9.74 -7.95 13.56
C ALA A 231 -9.20 -6.56 13.95
N SER A 232 -7.87 -6.36 13.91
CA SER A 232 -7.24 -5.07 14.23
C SER A 232 -7.17 -4.11 13.04
N GLY A 233 -7.33 -4.59 11.82
CA GLY A 233 -6.87 -3.88 10.62
C GLY A 233 -7.83 -2.90 10.00
N GLY A 234 -9.14 -2.94 10.22
CA GLY A 234 -9.90 -1.97 9.46
C GLY A 234 -11.40 -2.22 9.26
N SER A 235 -11.94 -1.68 8.18
CA SER A 235 -13.35 -1.70 7.84
C SER A 235 -13.86 -3.09 7.43
N GLN A 236 -12.95 -4.00 7.12
CA GLN A 236 -13.25 -5.30 6.51
C GLN A 236 -14.04 -5.21 5.17
N MET A 237 -14.10 -4.01 4.58
CA MET A 237 -14.74 -3.73 3.29
C MET A 237 -13.72 -3.53 2.17
N ASP A 238 -12.47 -3.85 2.42
CA ASP A 238 -11.29 -3.62 1.59
C ASP A 238 -10.81 -4.90 0.90
N ILE A 239 -11.78 -5.69 0.37
CA ILE A 239 -11.47 -6.99 -0.21
C ILE A 239 -10.92 -6.90 -1.64
N PHE A 240 -11.33 -5.91 -2.44
CA PHE A 240 -10.97 -5.80 -3.85
C PHE A 240 -10.42 -4.42 -4.19
N PRO A 241 -9.22 -4.35 -4.83
CA PRO A 241 -8.34 -5.45 -5.25
C PRO A 241 -7.52 -6.00 -4.06
N SER A 242 -7.05 -7.25 -4.16
CA SER A 242 -6.18 -7.82 -3.12
C SER A 242 -4.79 -7.18 -3.15
N LEU A 243 -4.51 -6.32 -2.18
CA LEU A 243 -3.16 -5.75 -1.98
C LEU A 243 -2.19 -6.81 -1.44
N HIS A 244 -2.69 -7.85 -0.77
CA HIS A 244 -1.88 -8.99 -0.35
C HIS A 244 -1.30 -9.75 -1.54
N THR A 245 -1.99 -9.78 -2.69
CA THR A 245 -1.48 -10.34 -3.94
C THR A 245 -0.71 -9.30 -4.77
N ALA A 246 -1.24 -8.09 -4.91
CA ALA A 246 -0.69 -7.07 -5.82
C ALA A 246 0.70 -6.60 -5.38
N ALA A 247 0.93 -6.36 -4.08
CA ALA A 247 2.22 -5.85 -3.62
C ALA A 247 3.34 -6.91 -3.70
N PRO A 248 3.19 -8.17 -3.25
CA PRO A 248 4.19 -9.22 -3.49
C PRO A 248 4.44 -9.49 -4.97
N THR A 249 3.41 -9.45 -5.80
CA THR A 249 3.57 -9.58 -7.26
C THR A 249 4.45 -8.47 -7.82
N PHE A 250 4.19 -7.21 -7.43
CA PHE A 250 5.06 -6.10 -7.80
C PHE A 250 6.51 -6.33 -7.34
N LEU A 251 6.71 -6.78 -6.08
CA LEU A 251 8.03 -7.05 -5.54
C LEU A 251 8.75 -8.18 -6.29
N ALA A 252 8.03 -9.23 -6.67
CA ALA A 252 8.58 -10.32 -7.48
C ALA A 252 9.01 -9.82 -8.87
N LEU A 253 8.16 -9.07 -9.55
CA LEU A 253 8.44 -8.49 -10.87
C LEU A 253 9.59 -7.47 -10.81
N PHE A 254 9.61 -6.62 -9.78
CA PHE A 254 10.70 -5.66 -9.55
C PHE A 254 12.03 -6.39 -9.31
N SER A 255 12.03 -7.41 -8.45
CA SER A 255 13.22 -8.22 -8.18
C SER A 255 13.68 -8.98 -9.43
N PHE A 256 12.75 -9.52 -10.21
CA PHE A 256 13.05 -10.18 -11.48
C PHE A 256 13.67 -9.21 -12.51
N ARG A 257 13.13 -8.00 -12.62
CA ARG A 257 13.68 -6.94 -13.49
C ARG A 257 15.11 -6.59 -13.14
N HIS A 258 15.45 -6.60 -11.85
CA HIS A 258 16.78 -6.24 -11.34
C HIS A 258 17.63 -7.45 -10.92
N ARG A 259 17.32 -8.66 -11.42
CA ARG A 259 17.99 -9.92 -11.06
C ARG A 259 19.47 -10.01 -11.45
N ASP A 260 19.96 -9.08 -12.24
CA ASP A 260 21.39 -8.89 -12.51
C ASP A 260 22.19 -8.48 -11.28
N LYS A 261 21.51 -7.98 -10.24
CA LYS A 261 22.11 -7.50 -8.99
C LYS A 261 21.74 -8.40 -7.81
N LEU A 262 22.71 -8.65 -6.92
CA LEU A 262 22.40 -9.13 -5.58
C LEU A 262 21.81 -7.95 -4.76
N PRO A 263 20.79 -8.16 -3.91
CA PRO A 263 20.15 -9.43 -3.53
C PRO A 263 18.98 -9.88 -4.45
N PHE A 264 18.58 -9.10 -5.46
CA PHE A 264 17.38 -9.37 -6.27
C PHE A 264 17.45 -10.72 -7.01
N ARG A 265 18.65 -11.14 -7.42
CA ARG A 265 18.86 -12.45 -8.03
C ARG A 265 18.43 -13.61 -7.13
N ALA A 266 18.64 -13.47 -5.83
CA ALA A 266 18.24 -14.48 -4.86
C ALA A 266 16.78 -14.31 -4.39
N SER A 267 16.32 -13.07 -4.27
CA SER A 267 14.99 -12.80 -3.70
C SER A 267 13.83 -13.03 -4.67
N TRP A 268 14.02 -12.82 -6.00
CA TRP A 268 12.89 -12.89 -6.93
C TRP A 268 12.18 -14.25 -6.95
N PRO A 269 12.87 -15.43 -6.93
CA PRO A 269 12.14 -16.70 -6.95
C PRO A 269 11.34 -16.93 -5.66
N VAL A 270 11.93 -16.55 -4.52
CA VAL A 270 11.28 -16.67 -3.21
C VAL A 270 10.07 -15.75 -3.14
N THR A 271 10.22 -14.50 -3.57
CA THR A 271 9.13 -13.53 -3.56
C THR A 271 8.00 -13.95 -4.52
N ALA A 272 8.35 -14.48 -5.71
CA ALA A 272 7.38 -15.03 -6.65
C ALA A 272 6.62 -16.23 -6.06
N PHE A 273 7.33 -17.14 -5.39
CA PHE A 273 6.70 -18.26 -4.70
C PHE A 273 5.75 -17.79 -3.59
N CYS A 274 6.16 -16.81 -2.77
CA CYS A 274 5.27 -16.21 -1.77
C CYS A 274 4.04 -15.57 -2.42
N ALA A 275 4.21 -14.79 -3.49
CA ALA A 275 3.10 -14.11 -4.17
C ALA A 275 2.05 -15.07 -4.75
N VAL A 276 2.46 -16.28 -5.16
CA VAL A 276 1.55 -17.31 -5.67
C VAL A 276 0.78 -18.01 -4.53
N ASN A 277 1.35 -18.07 -3.32
CA ASN A 277 0.75 -18.75 -2.17
C ASN A 277 -0.05 -17.81 -1.25
N ILE A 278 0.02 -16.50 -1.48
CA ILE A 278 -0.80 -15.49 -0.80
C ILE A 278 -2.15 -15.35 -1.50
#